data_d6aa39e5f83dc11b2eb23663ada29cde
#
_entry.id   d6aa39e5f83dc11b2eb23663ada29cde
#
_cell.length_a   1.000
_cell.length_b   1.000
_cell.length_c   1.000
_cell.angle_alpha   90.00
_cell.angle_beta   90.00
_cell.angle_gamma   90.00
#
_symmetry.space_group_name_H-M   'P 1'
#
loop_
_entity.id
_entity.type
_entity.pdbx_description
1 polymer ?
#
loop_
_entity_poly.entity_id
_entity_poly.type
_entity_poly.pdbx_seq_one_letter_code
_entity_poly.pdbx_strand_id
1 'polypeptide(L)'
;MRVVIVGAGLAGLATAVDLADAGWDVEIFEARPFVGGKVSSWVDGDGNHIEMGLHVFFGCYYNLFELMAKVGAGNNLRLKEHTHVFVNKGGNTGALDFRFITGAPFNGLKAFLPLPNFHYKTSYKMLLLWALVLSFEV
;
A
#
# COMPACT_ATOMS: atom_id res chain seq x y z
N MET A 1 27.37 13.38 -10.55
CA MET A 1 26.55 13.32 -11.76
C MET A 1 25.24 14.01 -11.47
N ARG A 2 24.61 14.64 -12.47
CA ARG A 2 23.30 15.28 -12.31
C ARG A 2 22.21 14.42 -12.94
N VAL A 3 21.06 14.28 -12.30
CA VAL A 3 19.90 13.52 -12.78
C VAL A 3 18.64 14.35 -12.60
N VAL A 4 17.73 14.24 -13.55
CA VAL A 4 16.41 14.85 -13.50
C VAL A 4 15.35 13.77 -13.41
N ILE A 5 14.43 13.90 -12.45
CA ILE A 5 13.30 13.01 -12.25
C ILE A 5 12.02 13.78 -12.55
N VAL A 6 11.16 13.21 -13.37
CA VAL A 6 9.86 13.80 -13.72
C VAL A 6 8.76 13.06 -12.94
N GLY A 7 8.09 13.80 -12.07
CA GLY A 7 7.04 13.32 -11.19
C GLY A 7 7.52 13.03 -9.77
N ALA A 8 6.93 13.74 -8.79
CA ALA A 8 7.17 13.58 -7.36
C ALA A 8 6.13 12.67 -6.69
N GLY A 9 5.70 11.62 -7.38
CA GLY A 9 4.99 10.50 -6.77
C GLY A 9 5.94 9.65 -5.91
N LEU A 10 5.41 8.65 -5.19
CA LEU A 10 6.21 7.83 -4.28
C LEU A 10 7.42 7.18 -4.96
N ALA A 11 7.26 6.69 -6.19
CA ALA A 11 8.36 6.09 -6.95
C ALA A 11 9.47 7.11 -7.29
N GLY A 12 9.08 8.32 -7.76
CA GLY A 12 10.05 9.38 -8.05
C GLY A 12 10.78 9.85 -6.81
N LEU A 13 10.08 10.01 -5.70
CA LEU A 13 10.68 10.39 -4.42
C LEU A 13 11.63 9.32 -3.87
N ALA A 14 11.25 8.03 -3.95
CA ALA A 14 12.13 6.93 -3.54
C ALA A 14 13.41 6.90 -4.37
N THR A 15 13.28 7.00 -5.70
CA THR A 15 14.43 7.07 -6.62
C THR A 15 15.31 8.27 -6.30
N ALA A 16 14.72 9.42 -5.99
CA ALA A 16 15.48 10.62 -5.65
C ALA A 16 16.31 10.44 -4.37
N VAL A 17 15.73 9.82 -3.35
CA VAL A 17 16.42 9.52 -2.08
C VAL A 17 17.61 8.59 -2.34
N ASP A 18 17.41 7.51 -3.08
CA ASP A 18 18.46 6.54 -3.36
C ASP A 18 19.61 7.13 -4.18
N LEU A 19 19.28 7.96 -5.18
CA LEU A 19 20.30 8.63 -6.00
C LEU A 19 21.04 9.73 -5.22
N ALA A 20 20.35 10.48 -4.36
CA ALA A 20 20.97 11.49 -3.53
C ALA A 20 21.93 10.85 -2.52
N ASP A 21 21.57 9.72 -1.91
CA ASP A 21 22.46 8.97 -1.01
C ASP A 21 23.67 8.39 -1.74
N ALA A 22 23.53 8.07 -3.03
CA ALA A 22 24.62 7.68 -3.90
C ALA A 22 25.51 8.87 -4.36
N GLY A 23 25.24 10.09 -3.87
CA GLY A 23 26.03 11.29 -4.18
C GLY A 23 25.70 11.95 -5.52
N TRP A 24 24.52 11.70 -6.09
CA TRP A 24 24.07 12.36 -7.30
C TRP A 24 23.40 13.70 -6.99
N ASP A 25 23.57 14.67 -7.89
CA ASP A 25 22.81 15.92 -7.87
C ASP A 25 21.44 15.67 -8.51
N VAL A 26 20.39 15.65 -7.67
CA VAL A 26 19.04 15.23 -8.06
C VAL A 26 18.11 16.43 -8.14
N GLU A 27 17.43 16.57 -9.27
CA GLU A 27 16.38 17.57 -9.47
C GLU A 27 15.07 16.88 -9.83
N ILE A 28 13.96 17.28 -9.16
CA ILE A 28 12.63 16.70 -9.38
C ILE A 28 11.69 17.76 -9.95
N PHE A 29 11.00 17.44 -11.04
CA PHE A 29 9.94 18.24 -11.61
C PHE A 29 8.58 17.62 -11.33
N GLU A 30 7.71 18.37 -10.68
CA GLU A 30 6.32 17.97 -10.38
C GLU A 30 5.35 19.00 -10.97
N ALA A 31 4.30 18.52 -11.62
CA ALA A 31 3.30 19.38 -12.26
C ALA A 31 2.30 19.97 -11.26
N ARG A 32 2.11 19.35 -10.11
CA ARG A 32 1.19 19.80 -9.06
C ARG A 32 1.93 20.64 -8.03
N PRO A 33 1.23 21.50 -7.27
CA PRO A 33 1.84 22.29 -6.20
C PRO A 33 2.16 21.47 -4.94
N PHE A 34 1.99 20.16 -4.97
CA PHE A 34 2.26 19.24 -3.87
C PHE A 34 2.85 17.92 -4.39
N VAL A 35 3.60 17.26 -3.55
CA VAL A 35 4.25 15.97 -3.83
C VAL A 35 3.43 14.79 -3.32
N GLY A 36 3.83 13.55 -3.65
CA GLY A 36 3.23 12.30 -3.16
C GLY A 36 2.38 11.57 -4.20
N GLY A 37 1.92 12.26 -5.25
CA GLY A 37 1.12 11.63 -6.30
C GLY A 37 -0.19 11.04 -5.75
N LYS A 38 -0.37 9.72 -5.85
CA LYS A 38 -1.57 9.01 -5.35
C LYS A 38 -1.62 8.86 -3.83
N VAL A 39 -0.53 9.09 -3.12
CA VAL A 39 -0.47 9.06 -1.66
C VAL A 39 -0.40 10.47 -1.06
N SER A 40 -0.68 11.49 -1.88
CA SER A 40 -0.62 12.87 -1.41
C SER A 40 -1.81 13.22 -0.50
N SER A 41 -1.52 14.11 0.42
CA SER A 41 -2.52 14.85 1.21
C SER A 41 -2.17 16.33 1.18
N TRP A 42 -3.18 17.18 1.31
CA TRP A 42 -3.01 18.64 1.35
C TRP A 42 -4.10 19.28 2.21
N VAL A 43 -3.91 20.53 2.49
CA VAL A 43 -4.94 21.35 3.15
C VAL A 43 -5.60 22.22 2.09
N ASP A 44 -6.93 22.22 2.04
CA ASP A 44 -7.71 23.09 1.13
C ASP A 44 -7.79 24.54 1.63
N GLY A 45 -8.45 25.40 0.85
CA GLY A 45 -8.61 26.80 1.19
C GLY A 45 -9.43 27.06 2.44
N ASP A 46 -10.23 26.11 2.89
CA ASP A 46 -11.06 26.19 4.10
C ASP A 46 -10.37 25.56 5.34
N GLY A 47 -9.15 25.06 5.17
CA GLY A 47 -8.37 24.44 6.26
C GLY A 47 -8.66 22.96 6.47
N ASN A 48 -9.40 22.30 5.58
CA ASN A 48 -9.66 20.87 5.70
C ASN A 48 -8.48 20.05 5.18
N HIS A 49 -8.16 18.95 5.88
CA HIS A 49 -7.19 17.98 5.41
C HIS A 49 -7.84 17.05 4.39
N ILE A 50 -7.33 17.09 3.17
CA ILE A 50 -7.79 16.27 2.05
C ILE A 50 -6.74 15.20 1.77
N GLU A 51 -7.18 13.96 1.67
CA GLU A 51 -6.35 12.82 1.27
C GLU A 51 -6.84 12.26 -0.07
N MET A 52 -5.90 11.85 -0.94
CA MET A 52 -6.25 11.22 -2.23
C MET A 52 -6.93 9.86 -2.09
N GLY A 53 -6.87 9.27 -0.91
CA GLY A 53 -7.51 8.00 -0.60
C GLY A 53 -7.06 7.45 0.74
N LEU A 54 -7.69 6.36 1.16
CA LEU A 54 -7.30 5.65 2.39
C LEU A 54 -5.92 5.03 2.23
N HIS A 55 -4.99 5.43 3.08
CA HIS A 55 -3.63 4.89 3.10
C HIS A 55 -3.58 3.68 4.03
N VAL A 56 -3.69 2.49 3.46
CA VAL A 56 -3.54 1.21 4.18
C VAL A 56 -2.28 0.53 3.66
N PHE A 57 -1.42 0.12 4.59
CA PHE A 57 -0.19 -0.58 4.29
C PHE A 57 -0.27 -2.02 4.79
N PHE A 58 0.15 -2.95 3.97
CA PHE A 58 0.25 -4.36 4.35
C PHE A 58 1.68 -4.69 4.77
N GLY A 59 1.83 -5.64 5.70
CA GLY A 59 3.14 -6.03 6.22
C GLY A 59 4.15 -6.53 5.19
N CYS A 60 3.71 -6.85 3.97
CA CYS A 60 4.55 -7.25 2.85
C CYS A 60 5.17 -6.08 2.05
N TYR A 61 4.92 -4.83 2.43
CA TYR A 61 5.47 -3.65 1.74
C TYR A 61 6.89 -3.31 2.24
N TYR A 62 7.80 -4.27 2.19
CA TYR A 62 9.14 -4.18 2.77
C TYR A 62 9.91 -2.94 2.30
N ASN A 63 9.99 -2.72 0.99
CA ASN A 63 10.71 -1.59 0.41
C ASN A 63 10.11 -0.23 0.82
N LEU A 64 8.78 -0.17 1.01
CA LEU A 64 8.14 1.05 1.50
C LEU A 64 8.51 1.32 2.97
N PHE A 65 8.50 0.28 3.81
CA PHE A 65 8.87 0.43 5.22
C PHE A 65 10.35 0.78 5.36
N GLU A 66 11.21 0.23 4.52
CA GLU A 66 12.62 0.61 4.47
C GLU A 66 12.79 2.08 4.07
N LEU A 67 12.10 2.54 3.03
CA LEU A 67 12.09 3.95 2.65
C LEU A 67 11.58 4.84 3.79
N MET A 68 10.48 4.45 4.45
CA MET A 68 9.92 5.22 5.57
C MET A 68 10.90 5.31 6.74
N ALA A 69 11.60 4.22 7.05
CA ALA A 69 12.65 4.22 8.07
C ALA A 69 13.81 5.16 7.68
N LYS A 70 14.25 5.10 6.43
CA LYS A 70 15.33 5.90 5.87
C LYS A 70 15.05 7.40 5.92
N VAL A 71 13.81 7.81 5.65
CA VAL A 71 13.39 9.23 5.71
C VAL A 71 12.86 9.66 7.09
N GLY A 72 12.96 8.80 8.11
CA GLY A 72 12.52 9.11 9.46
C GLY A 72 10.99 9.09 9.68
N ALA A 73 10.23 8.54 8.74
CA ALA A 73 8.77 8.50 8.78
C ALA A 73 8.18 7.22 9.40
N GLY A 74 9.01 6.28 9.85
CA GLY A 74 8.58 4.99 10.40
C GLY A 74 7.60 5.10 11.57
N ASN A 75 7.76 6.11 12.42
CA ASN A 75 6.92 6.35 13.59
C ASN A 75 5.51 6.87 13.24
N ASN A 76 5.26 7.23 11.99
CA ASN A 76 3.94 7.66 11.50
C ASN A 76 3.01 6.47 11.23
N LEU A 77 3.56 5.25 11.19
CA LEU A 77 2.77 4.04 11.02
C LEU A 77 2.08 3.65 12.33
N ARG A 78 0.79 3.35 12.21
CA ARG A 78 0.02 2.78 13.32
C ARG A 78 -0.48 1.40 12.92
N LEU A 79 -0.10 0.40 13.70
CA LEU A 79 -0.70 -0.92 13.60
C LEU A 79 -2.17 -0.83 13.98
N LYS A 80 -3.02 -1.34 13.10
CA LYS A 80 -4.46 -1.42 13.34
C LYS A 80 -4.94 -2.81 12.99
N GLU A 81 -5.67 -3.43 13.91
CA GLU A 81 -6.47 -4.61 13.59
C GLU A 81 -7.52 -4.22 12.56
N HIS A 82 -7.61 -4.98 11.48
CA HIS A 82 -8.45 -4.61 10.38
C HIS A 82 -9.36 -5.76 9.93
N THR A 83 -10.64 -5.42 9.80
CA THR A 83 -11.68 -6.28 9.24
C THR A 83 -12.34 -5.53 8.10
N HIS A 84 -12.33 -6.11 6.90
CA HIS A 84 -13.08 -5.59 5.77
C HIS A 84 -14.47 -6.22 5.72
N VAL A 85 -15.49 -5.40 5.72
CA VAL A 85 -16.86 -5.84 5.51
C VAL A 85 -17.26 -5.52 4.06
N PHE A 86 -17.74 -6.52 3.35
CA PHE A 86 -18.25 -6.39 1.99
C PHE A 86 -19.76 -6.60 2.00
N VAL A 87 -20.45 -5.81 1.21
CA VAL A 87 -21.87 -5.99 0.93
C VAL A 87 -22.03 -6.34 -0.55
N ASN A 88 -22.61 -7.47 -0.89
CA ASN A 88 -22.85 -7.83 -2.27
C ASN A 88 -24.15 -7.18 -2.80
N LYS A 89 -24.40 -7.32 -4.11
CA LYS A 89 -25.57 -6.76 -4.77
C LYS A 89 -26.91 -7.26 -4.20
N GLY A 90 -26.91 -8.40 -3.49
CA GLY A 90 -28.08 -8.97 -2.83
C GLY A 90 -28.22 -8.57 -1.35
N GLY A 91 -27.40 -7.65 -0.85
CA GLY A 91 -27.44 -7.20 0.54
C GLY A 91 -26.77 -8.16 1.53
N ASN A 92 -26.24 -9.30 1.07
CA ASN A 92 -25.52 -10.22 1.96
C ASN A 92 -24.16 -9.63 2.32
N THR A 93 -23.78 -9.73 3.57
CA THR A 93 -22.51 -9.26 4.12
C THR A 93 -21.51 -10.39 4.21
N GLY A 94 -20.27 -10.11 3.87
CA GLY A 94 -19.12 -10.97 4.13
C GLY A 94 -18.02 -10.15 4.82
N ALA A 95 -17.23 -10.75 5.67
CA ALA A 95 -16.13 -10.09 6.36
C ALA A 95 -14.81 -10.81 6.06
N LEU A 96 -13.79 -10.04 5.69
CA LEU A 96 -12.39 -10.47 5.68
C LEU A 96 -11.75 -10.03 6.99
N ASP A 97 -11.41 -10.98 7.83
CA ASP A 97 -10.78 -10.73 9.11
C ASP A 97 -9.29 -11.05 9.03
N PHE A 98 -8.44 -10.01 9.05
CA PHE A 98 -6.98 -10.13 9.05
C PHE A 98 -6.37 -10.16 10.45
N ARG A 99 -7.17 -10.18 11.50
CA ARG A 99 -6.73 -10.27 12.90
C ARG A 99 -6.29 -11.69 13.20
N PHE A 100 -5.08 -12.04 12.88
CA PHE A 100 -4.55 -13.37 13.18
C PHE A 100 -3.11 -13.33 13.66
N ILE A 101 -2.79 -14.22 14.62
CA ILE A 101 -1.49 -14.27 15.32
C ILE A 101 -0.34 -14.73 14.43
N THR A 102 -0.64 -15.46 13.36
CA THR A 102 0.37 -15.90 12.40
C THR A 102 0.53 -14.87 11.29
N GLY A 103 1.73 -14.31 11.13
CA GLY A 103 2.03 -13.31 10.11
C GLY A 103 1.65 -13.69 8.68
N ALA A 104 1.87 -12.79 7.71
CA ALA A 104 1.73 -13.13 6.28
C ALA A 104 2.62 -14.35 5.98
N PRO A 105 2.19 -15.28 5.14
CA PRO A 105 1.03 -15.29 4.25
C PRO A 105 -0.24 -15.95 4.83
N PHE A 106 -0.16 -16.58 5.98
CA PHE A 106 -1.24 -17.39 6.57
C PHE A 106 -2.48 -16.58 6.94
N ASN A 107 -2.32 -15.31 7.30
CA ASN A 107 -3.44 -14.39 7.59
C ASN A 107 -4.33 -14.20 6.37
N GLY A 108 -3.72 -14.02 5.18
CA GLY A 108 -4.46 -13.89 3.94
C GLY A 108 -5.25 -15.15 3.61
N LEU A 109 -4.61 -16.32 3.71
CA LEU A 109 -5.27 -17.60 3.44
C LEU A 109 -6.47 -17.81 4.35
N LYS A 110 -6.33 -17.57 5.65
CA LYS A 110 -7.42 -17.71 6.62
C LYS A 110 -8.55 -16.72 6.38
N ALA A 111 -8.26 -15.48 6.00
CA ALA A 111 -9.26 -14.46 5.73
C ALA A 111 -10.18 -14.84 4.55
N PHE A 112 -9.70 -15.64 3.60
CA PHE A 112 -10.47 -16.10 2.44
C PHE A 112 -11.23 -17.41 2.66
N LEU A 113 -10.84 -18.24 3.61
CA LEU A 113 -11.45 -19.56 3.83
C LEU A 113 -12.92 -19.53 4.29
N PRO A 114 -13.38 -18.60 5.15
CA PRO A 114 -14.73 -18.63 5.71
C PRO A 114 -15.76 -17.77 4.95
N LEU A 115 -15.53 -17.34 3.70
CA LEU A 115 -16.48 -16.49 2.98
C LEU A 115 -17.65 -17.33 2.39
N PRO A 116 -18.81 -17.43 3.06
CA PRO A 116 -19.91 -18.28 2.63
C PRO A 116 -20.57 -17.81 1.32
N ASN A 117 -20.26 -16.59 0.86
CA ASN A 117 -20.84 -15.97 -0.33
C ASN A 117 -19.88 -15.82 -1.50
N PHE A 118 -18.68 -16.37 -1.38
CA PHE A 118 -17.75 -16.40 -2.51
C PHE A 118 -18.10 -17.61 -3.38
N HIS A 119 -18.51 -17.35 -4.61
CA HIS A 119 -18.71 -18.42 -5.60
C HIS A 119 -17.41 -19.22 -5.74
N TYR A 120 -17.48 -20.53 -5.61
CA TYR A 120 -16.36 -21.49 -5.71
C TYR A 120 -15.38 -21.18 -6.87
N LYS A 121 -15.91 -20.77 -8.03
CA LYS A 121 -15.08 -20.39 -9.19
C LYS A 121 -14.23 -19.13 -8.97
N THR A 122 -14.65 -18.23 -8.11
CA THR A 122 -13.91 -16.98 -7.80
C THR A 122 -12.84 -17.25 -6.74
N SER A 123 -13.15 -18.04 -5.72
CA SER A 123 -12.21 -18.43 -4.66
C SER A 123 -11.02 -19.22 -5.20
N TYR A 124 -11.26 -20.15 -6.12
CA TYR A 124 -10.22 -20.92 -6.79
C TYR A 124 -9.28 -20.04 -7.62
N LYS A 125 -9.80 -19.06 -8.37
CA LYS A 125 -8.97 -18.12 -9.14
C LYS A 125 -8.13 -17.22 -8.24
N MET A 126 -8.66 -16.80 -7.10
CA MET A 126 -7.90 -16.01 -6.12
C MET A 126 -6.84 -16.85 -5.42
N LEU A 127 -7.11 -18.12 -5.10
CA LEU A 127 -6.10 -19.04 -4.57
C LEU A 127 -4.97 -19.30 -5.56
N LEU A 128 -5.29 -19.43 -6.86
CA LEU A 128 -4.27 -19.54 -7.91
C LEU A 128 -3.44 -18.26 -8.07
N LEU A 129 -4.09 -17.10 -8.02
CA LEU A 129 -3.39 -15.81 -8.06
C LEU A 129 -2.45 -15.67 -6.86
N TRP A 130 -2.90 -16.13 -5.70
CA TRP A 130 -2.12 -16.12 -4.46
C TRP A 130 -0.93 -17.09 -4.50
N ALA A 131 -1.14 -18.32 -5.02
CA ALA A 131 -0.07 -19.29 -5.25
C ALA A 131 0.97 -18.76 -6.26
N LEU A 132 0.53 -18.02 -7.29
CA LEU A 132 1.40 -17.34 -8.24
C LEU A 132 2.22 -16.24 -7.56
N VAL A 133 1.63 -15.41 -6.71
CA VAL A 133 2.35 -14.36 -5.97
C VAL A 133 3.42 -14.96 -5.06
N LEU A 134 3.14 -16.09 -4.39
CA LEU A 134 4.12 -16.79 -3.55
C LEU A 134 5.25 -17.45 -4.35
N SER A 135 5.03 -17.80 -5.63
CA SER A 135 6.07 -18.41 -6.49
C SER A 135 7.07 -17.39 -7.07
N PHE A 136 6.84 -16.09 -6.89
CA PHE A 136 7.73 -15.01 -7.33
C PHE A 136 8.59 -14.42 -6.19
N GLU A 137 8.47 -14.93 -4.95
CA GLU A 137 9.39 -14.60 -3.86
C GLU A 137 10.58 -15.59 -3.87
N VAL A 138 11.47 -15.47 -4.84
CA VAL A 138 12.82 -16.07 -4.82
C VAL A 138 13.84 -14.99 -5.15
#